data_8be6dd7a083131782bf9eccfdfbc4e86
#
_entry.id   8be6dd7a083131782bf9eccfdfbc4e86
#
_cell.length_a   1.000
_cell.length_b   1.000
_cell.length_c   1.000
_cell.angle_alpha   90.00
_cell.angle_beta   90.00
_cell.angle_gamma   90.00
#
_symmetry.space_group_name_H-M   'P 1'
#
loop_
_entity.id
_entity.type
_entity.pdbx_description
1 polymer ?
#
loop_
_entity_poly.entity_id
_entity_poly.type
_entity_poly.pdbx_seq_one_letter_code
_entity_poly.pdbx_strand_id
1 'polypeptide(L)'
;MTVQQSEREFLKSDPGQEPVIVEGLFRANPARVFRAFTEPNEVQSWFVPKSGGLVSVDIDLKVGGKWRFVIEKTQEKQIHFEGEYLAIDAPNRLEFSWRHVQEFADGTREATDTSQVAITFTEAGKATEVKLRHEAIKSEDARRGVGGGWNGCFRRLDEIVST
;
A
#
# COMPACT_ATOMS: atom_id res chain seq x y z
N MET A 1 6.92 19.52 -22.79
CA MET A 1 6.92 18.36 -21.90
C MET A 1 5.70 17.49 -22.17
N THR A 2 5.88 16.22 -22.21
CA THR A 2 4.80 15.28 -22.48
C THR A 2 4.21 14.74 -21.17
N VAL A 3 2.98 14.21 -21.24
CA VAL A 3 2.32 13.57 -20.10
C VAL A 3 3.15 12.40 -19.58
N GLN A 4 3.76 11.64 -20.49
CA GLN A 4 4.61 10.50 -20.12
C GLN A 4 5.81 10.91 -19.28
N GLN A 5 6.41 12.05 -19.59
CA GLN A 5 7.55 12.57 -18.86
C GLN A 5 7.14 12.96 -17.44
N SER A 6 5.95 13.58 -17.29
CA SER A 6 5.43 13.91 -15.96
C SER A 6 5.16 12.67 -15.13
N GLU A 7 4.63 11.61 -15.74
CA GLU A 7 4.39 10.34 -15.05
C GLU A 7 5.67 9.69 -14.56
N ARG A 8 6.75 9.76 -15.35
CA ARG A 8 8.04 9.21 -14.94
C ARG A 8 8.64 9.97 -13.78
N GLU A 9 8.45 11.29 -13.75
CA GLU A 9 8.93 12.12 -12.64
C GLU A 9 8.12 11.86 -11.38
N PHE A 10 6.83 11.54 -11.55
CA PHE A 10 5.95 11.26 -10.44
C PHE A 10 6.32 9.96 -9.73
N LEU A 11 6.67 8.92 -10.45
CA LEU A 11 6.81 7.58 -9.88
C LEU A 11 8.16 6.97 -10.22
N LYS A 12 8.89 6.54 -9.20
CA LYS A 12 10.15 5.81 -9.35
C LYS A 12 10.05 4.50 -8.60
N SER A 13 10.39 3.40 -9.26
CA SER A 13 10.45 2.11 -8.59
C SER A 13 11.35 1.15 -9.35
N ASP A 14 11.80 0.12 -8.65
CA ASP A 14 12.57 -0.96 -9.22
C ASP A 14 12.05 -2.25 -8.60
N PRO A 15 10.94 -2.79 -9.13
CA PRO A 15 10.38 -4.04 -8.63
C PRO A 15 11.37 -5.18 -8.82
N GLY A 16 11.41 -6.11 -7.89
CA GLY A 16 12.31 -7.25 -7.96
C GLY A 16 13.52 -7.12 -7.07
N GLN A 17 13.88 -5.91 -6.67
CA GLN A 17 14.98 -5.71 -5.73
C GLN A 17 14.50 -5.93 -4.28
N GLU A 18 15.44 -6.24 -3.40
CA GLU A 18 15.20 -6.33 -1.96
C GLU A 18 15.99 -5.22 -1.28
N PRO A 19 15.36 -4.28 -0.59
CA PRO A 19 13.91 -4.12 -0.45
C PRO A 19 13.25 -3.57 -1.71
N VAL A 20 11.93 -3.76 -1.82
CA VAL A 20 11.15 -3.08 -2.85
C VAL A 20 11.01 -1.62 -2.42
N ILE A 21 11.37 -0.70 -3.30
CA ILE A 21 11.25 0.74 -3.04
C ILE A 21 10.38 1.37 -4.12
N VAL A 22 9.39 2.15 -3.69
CA VAL A 22 8.53 2.91 -4.58
C VAL A 22 8.52 4.34 -4.08
N GLU A 23 8.81 5.29 -4.95
CA GLU A 23 8.80 6.71 -4.62
C GLU A 23 7.82 7.44 -5.52
N GLY A 24 7.01 8.31 -4.93
CA GLY A 24 6.04 9.11 -5.67
C GLY A 24 6.00 10.53 -5.17
N LEU A 25 5.68 11.45 -6.08
CA LEU A 25 5.48 12.86 -5.75
C LEU A 25 4.00 13.20 -5.95
N PHE A 26 3.30 13.50 -4.87
CA PHE A 26 1.86 13.77 -4.89
C PHE A 26 1.59 15.25 -4.68
N ARG A 27 0.68 15.81 -5.46
CA ARG A 27 0.33 17.24 -5.39
C ARG A 27 -0.69 17.52 -4.31
N ALA A 28 -0.30 17.24 -3.08
CA ALA A 28 -1.10 17.48 -1.89
C ALA A 28 -0.15 17.57 -0.70
N ASN A 29 -0.60 18.16 0.41
CA ASN A 29 0.26 18.27 1.59
C ASN A 29 0.37 16.91 2.30
N PRO A 30 1.39 16.74 3.18
CA PRO A 30 1.60 15.47 3.87
C PRO A 30 0.39 14.98 4.66
N ALA A 31 -0.34 15.87 5.32
CA ALA A 31 -1.52 15.48 6.09
C ALA A 31 -2.60 14.86 5.20
N ARG A 32 -2.79 15.43 4.01
CA ARG A 32 -3.77 14.90 3.06
C ARG A 32 -3.37 13.54 2.54
N VAL A 33 -2.10 13.35 2.19
CA VAL A 33 -1.60 12.08 1.67
C VAL A 33 -1.61 11.02 2.77
N PHE A 34 -1.18 11.37 3.97
CA PHE A 34 -1.20 10.47 5.12
C PHE A 34 -2.62 9.98 5.41
N ARG A 35 -3.60 10.88 5.34
CA ARG A 35 -5.00 10.51 5.55
C ARG A 35 -5.47 9.48 4.53
N ALA A 36 -5.04 9.62 3.28
CA ALA A 36 -5.40 8.66 2.23
C ALA A 36 -4.90 7.24 2.53
N PHE A 37 -3.79 7.12 3.26
CA PHE A 37 -3.24 5.82 3.65
C PHE A 37 -3.88 5.25 4.92
N THR A 38 -4.60 6.05 5.69
CA THR A 38 -5.03 5.64 7.03
C THR A 38 -6.54 5.63 7.25
N GLU A 39 -7.32 6.25 6.39
CA GLU A 39 -8.78 6.22 6.50
C GLU A 39 -9.37 5.12 5.59
N PRO A 40 -10.21 4.23 6.16
CA PRO A 40 -10.75 3.10 5.39
C PRO A 40 -11.44 3.49 4.08
N ASN A 41 -12.25 4.54 4.10
CA ASN A 41 -12.96 4.99 2.90
C ASN A 41 -11.99 5.40 1.79
N GLU A 42 -10.89 6.02 2.16
CA GLU A 42 -9.91 6.47 1.19
C GLU A 42 -9.07 5.30 0.67
N VAL A 43 -8.62 4.42 1.55
CA VAL A 43 -7.88 3.22 1.16
C VAL A 43 -8.70 2.39 0.17
N GLN A 44 -9.99 2.29 0.40
CA GLN A 44 -10.89 1.53 -0.46
C GLN A 44 -10.94 2.07 -1.89
N SER A 45 -10.66 3.35 -2.08
CA SER A 45 -10.73 3.97 -3.39
C SER A 45 -9.46 3.79 -4.24
N TRP A 46 -8.30 3.57 -3.62
CA TRP A 46 -7.05 3.43 -4.38
C TRP A 46 -6.35 2.07 -4.22
N PHE A 47 -6.60 1.36 -3.15
CA PHE A 47 -6.00 0.03 -2.95
C PHE A 47 -6.85 -1.01 -3.67
N VAL A 48 -6.70 -1.07 -4.98
CA VAL A 48 -7.50 -1.95 -5.83
C VAL A 48 -6.57 -2.77 -6.71
N PRO A 49 -6.26 -4.01 -6.33
CA PRO A 49 -5.42 -4.86 -7.19
C PRO A 49 -6.12 -5.24 -8.49
N LYS A 50 -7.47 -5.19 -8.51
CA LYS A 50 -8.28 -5.54 -9.68
C LYS A 50 -9.50 -4.63 -9.77
N SER A 51 -10.17 -4.63 -10.92
CA SER A 51 -11.44 -3.96 -11.06
C SER A 51 -12.46 -4.55 -10.08
N GLY A 52 -13.30 -3.72 -9.50
CA GLY A 52 -14.29 -4.16 -8.53
C GLY A 52 -14.03 -3.73 -7.10
N GLY A 53 -12.80 -3.30 -6.79
CA GLY A 53 -12.47 -2.74 -5.50
C GLY A 53 -12.27 -3.76 -4.39
N LEU A 54 -12.10 -3.24 -3.19
CA LEU A 54 -11.96 -4.05 -1.98
C LEU A 54 -13.33 -4.45 -1.45
N VAL A 55 -13.41 -5.65 -0.88
CA VAL A 55 -14.61 -6.12 -0.20
C VAL A 55 -14.80 -5.38 1.11
N SER A 56 -13.73 -5.22 1.88
CA SER A 56 -13.77 -4.48 3.15
C SER A 56 -12.37 -3.98 3.53
N VAL A 57 -12.37 -2.93 4.35
CA VAL A 57 -11.15 -2.32 4.90
C VAL A 57 -11.36 -2.10 6.38
N ASP A 58 -10.54 -2.71 7.21
CA ASP A 58 -10.56 -2.53 8.66
C ASP A 58 -9.21 -1.97 9.09
N ILE A 59 -9.23 -0.87 9.82
CA ILE A 59 -8.02 -0.20 10.30
C ILE A 59 -8.22 0.21 11.75
N ASP A 60 -7.33 -0.25 12.63
CA ASP A 60 -7.22 0.22 14.01
C ASP A 60 -5.92 1.03 14.11
N LEU A 61 -6.01 2.33 13.88
CA LEU A 61 -4.83 3.18 13.69
C LEU A 61 -4.20 3.56 15.03
N LYS A 62 -3.41 2.64 15.56
CA LYS A 62 -2.55 2.84 16.74
C LYS A 62 -1.43 1.83 16.68
N VAL A 63 -0.32 2.11 17.35
CA VAL A 63 0.77 1.12 17.46
C VAL A 63 0.23 -0.13 18.14
N GLY A 64 0.45 -1.28 17.51
CA GLY A 64 -0.13 -2.55 17.96
C GLY A 64 -1.52 -2.82 17.42
N GLY A 65 -2.16 -1.83 16.79
CA GLY A 65 -3.46 -2.02 16.17
C GLY A 65 -3.37 -2.85 14.90
N LYS A 66 -4.45 -3.55 14.59
CA LYS A 66 -4.49 -4.45 13.42
C LYS A 66 -5.15 -3.78 12.23
N TRP A 67 -4.76 -4.21 11.03
CA TRP A 67 -5.42 -3.79 9.81
C TRP A 67 -5.67 -5.01 8.92
N ARG A 68 -6.73 -4.96 8.11
CA ARG A 68 -7.10 -6.03 7.19
C ARG A 68 -7.83 -5.47 5.99
N PHE A 69 -7.36 -5.82 4.80
CA PHE A 69 -8.00 -5.43 3.52
C PHE A 69 -8.43 -6.72 2.82
N VAL A 70 -9.73 -6.97 2.75
CA VAL A 70 -10.27 -8.15 2.07
C VAL A 70 -10.42 -7.83 0.59
N ILE A 71 -9.75 -8.59 -0.25
CA ILE A 71 -9.74 -8.34 -1.70
C ILE A 71 -10.65 -9.29 -2.47
N GLU A 72 -10.98 -10.43 -1.89
CA GLU A 72 -11.89 -11.39 -2.51
C GLU A 72 -12.59 -12.19 -1.42
N LYS A 73 -13.88 -12.41 -1.60
CA LYS A 73 -14.65 -13.27 -0.70
C LYS A 73 -15.68 -14.04 -1.51
N THR A 74 -15.52 -15.37 -1.53
CA THR A 74 -16.44 -16.28 -2.20
C THR A 74 -16.90 -17.34 -1.20
N GLN A 75 -17.76 -18.26 -1.62
CA GLN A 75 -18.16 -19.37 -0.78
C GLN A 75 -17.01 -20.34 -0.49
N GLU A 76 -15.99 -20.33 -1.35
CA GLU A 76 -14.87 -21.28 -1.26
C GLU A 76 -13.69 -20.70 -0.47
N LYS A 77 -13.46 -19.40 -0.57
CA LYS A 77 -12.29 -18.79 0.07
C LYS A 77 -12.43 -17.29 0.27
N GLN A 78 -11.61 -16.77 1.18
CA GLN A 78 -11.39 -15.34 1.37
C GLN A 78 -9.92 -15.04 1.18
N ILE A 79 -9.62 -14.00 0.43
CA ILE A 79 -8.25 -13.52 0.24
C ILE A 79 -8.16 -12.12 0.83
N HIS A 80 -7.14 -11.91 1.68
CA HIS A 80 -6.94 -10.61 2.28
C HIS A 80 -5.47 -10.36 2.58
N PHE A 81 -5.15 -9.07 2.74
CA PHE A 81 -3.88 -8.64 3.33
C PHE A 81 -4.15 -8.24 4.77
N GLU A 82 -3.20 -8.49 5.64
CA GLU A 82 -3.33 -8.12 7.05
C GLU A 82 -1.99 -7.79 7.67
N GLY A 83 -2.03 -7.10 8.79
CA GLY A 83 -0.84 -6.78 9.55
C GLY A 83 -1.13 -6.00 10.81
N GLU A 84 -0.07 -5.43 11.36
CA GLU A 84 -0.10 -4.67 12.60
C GLU A 84 0.70 -3.39 12.41
N TYR A 85 0.24 -2.29 12.98
CA TYR A 85 0.99 -1.03 12.95
C TYR A 85 2.15 -1.11 13.93
N LEU A 86 3.35 -0.80 13.42
CA LEU A 86 4.59 -0.86 14.18
C LEU A 86 5.07 0.52 14.61
N ALA A 87 4.80 1.55 13.79
CA ALA A 87 5.14 2.93 14.12
C ALA A 87 4.19 3.87 13.40
N ILE A 88 3.76 4.90 14.09
CA ILE A 88 2.87 5.94 13.55
C ILE A 88 3.38 7.29 14.04
N ASP A 89 3.82 8.13 13.10
CA ASP A 89 4.23 9.51 13.39
C ASP A 89 3.57 10.40 12.34
N ALA A 90 2.33 10.75 12.60
CA ALA A 90 1.51 11.50 11.64
C ALA A 90 1.96 12.96 11.55
N PRO A 91 2.04 13.55 10.38
CA PRO A 91 1.79 12.95 9.05
C PRO A 91 3.07 12.51 8.33
N ASN A 92 4.14 12.18 9.05
CA ASN A 92 5.48 12.02 8.52
C ASN A 92 5.89 10.59 8.23
N ARG A 93 5.36 9.63 9.00
CA ARG A 93 5.85 8.26 8.92
C ARG A 93 4.80 7.25 9.34
N LEU A 94 4.80 6.09 8.67
CA LEU A 94 3.91 4.98 8.95
C LEU A 94 4.66 3.67 8.69
N GLU A 95 4.66 2.76 9.66
CA GLU A 95 5.25 1.43 9.47
C GLU A 95 4.26 0.37 9.90
N PHE A 96 4.20 -0.72 9.14
CA PHE A 96 3.32 -1.83 9.47
C PHE A 96 3.86 -3.13 8.91
N SER A 97 3.45 -4.24 9.53
CA SER A 97 3.73 -5.57 9.00
C SER A 97 2.70 -5.93 7.95
N TRP A 98 3.01 -6.94 7.15
CA TRP A 98 2.24 -7.27 5.96
C TRP A 98 2.26 -8.78 5.73
N ARG A 99 1.08 -9.37 5.49
CA ARG A 99 0.94 -10.74 5.04
C ARG A 99 -0.20 -10.83 4.04
N HIS A 100 -0.05 -11.73 3.07
CA HIS A 100 -1.13 -12.14 2.17
C HIS A 100 -1.68 -13.45 2.72
N VAL A 101 -2.99 -13.54 2.89
CA VAL A 101 -3.66 -14.68 3.53
C VAL A 101 -4.79 -15.18 2.65
N GLN A 102 -4.90 -16.51 2.53
CA GLN A 102 -6.05 -17.17 1.95
C GLN A 102 -6.65 -18.09 3.01
N GLU A 103 -7.94 -17.92 3.27
CA GLU A 103 -8.69 -18.76 4.19
C GLU A 103 -9.73 -19.54 3.39
N PHE A 104 -9.72 -20.86 3.49
CA PHE A 104 -10.60 -21.73 2.73
C PHE A 104 -11.82 -22.15 3.56
N ALA A 105 -12.92 -22.51 2.87
CA ALA A 105 -14.16 -22.92 3.52
C ALA A 105 -14.01 -24.16 4.40
N ASP A 106 -13.02 -25.03 4.11
CA ASP A 106 -12.74 -26.22 4.90
C ASP A 106 -11.96 -25.92 6.20
N GLY A 107 -11.65 -24.64 6.46
CA GLY A 107 -10.91 -24.22 7.65
C GLY A 107 -9.40 -24.14 7.46
N THR A 108 -8.88 -24.54 6.31
CA THR A 108 -7.43 -24.42 6.05
C THR A 108 -7.07 -22.98 5.74
N ARG A 109 -5.81 -22.64 5.98
CA ARG A 109 -5.31 -21.28 5.81
C ARG A 109 -3.91 -21.31 5.24
N GLU A 110 -3.67 -20.46 4.24
CA GLU A 110 -2.35 -20.25 3.66
C GLU A 110 -1.95 -18.80 3.84
N ALA A 111 -0.78 -18.56 4.41
CA ALA A 111 -0.29 -17.21 4.63
C ALA A 111 1.17 -17.11 4.19
N THR A 112 1.52 -15.96 3.59
CA THR A 112 2.93 -15.68 3.31
C THR A 112 3.68 -15.38 4.60
N ASP A 113 5.00 -15.41 4.54
CA ASP A 113 5.81 -14.92 5.64
C ASP A 113 5.52 -13.44 5.86
N THR A 114 5.73 -13.01 7.09
CA THR A 114 5.53 -11.60 7.44
C THR A 114 6.63 -10.75 6.80
N SER A 115 6.23 -9.72 6.10
CA SER A 115 7.12 -8.69 5.57
C SER A 115 6.81 -7.37 6.25
N GLN A 116 7.56 -6.31 5.94
CA GLN A 116 7.41 -5.02 6.61
C GLN A 116 7.39 -3.89 5.60
N VAL A 117 6.49 -2.93 5.84
CA VAL A 117 6.35 -1.74 5.02
C VAL A 117 6.65 -0.52 5.88
N ALA A 118 7.51 0.36 5.37
CA ALA A 118 7.81 1.65 6.00
C ALA A 118 7.57 2.74 4.96
N ILE A 119 6.79 3.75 5.32
CA ILE A 119 6.43 4.84 4.44
C ILE A 119 6.81 6.15 5.10
N THR A 120 7.51 7.01 4.37
CA THR A 120 7.78 8.39 4.80
C THR A 120 7.07 9.37 3.88
N PHE A 121 6.60 10.47 4.47
CA PHE A 121 5.85 11.53 3.80
C PHE A 121 6.61 12.83 4.06
N THR A 122 7.31 13.33 3.05
CA THR A 122 8.17 14.50 3.20
C THR A 122 7.61 15.66 2.40
N GLU A 123 7.42 16.80 3.06
CA GLU A 123 6.93 18.00 2.40
C GLU A 123 7.94 18.47 1.35
N ALA A 124 7.44 18.77 0.15
CA ALA A 124 8.23 19.24 -0.98
C ALA A 124 7.48 20.39 -1.65
N GLY A 125 7.59 21.59 -1.07
CA GLY A 125 6.80 22.75 -1.51
C GLY A 125 5.32 22.50 -1.23
N LYS A 126 4.49 22.53 -2.27
CA LYS A 126 3.06 22.25 -2.14
C LYS A 126 2.73 20.78 -2.35
N ALA A 127 3.75 19.96 -2.56
CA ALA A 127 3.61 18.54 -2.82
C ALA A 127 4.17 17.72 -1.65
N THR A 128 4.01 16.42 -1.72
CA THR A 128 4.56 15.47 -0.75
C THR A 128 5.31 14.39 -1.50
N GLU A 129 6.56 14.19 -1.11
CA GLU A 129 7.34 13.05 -1.59
C GLU A 129 7.06 11.87 -0.67
N VAL A 130 6.55 10.79 -1.25
CA VAL A 130 6.24 9.57 -0.52
C VAL A 130 7.23 8.50 -0.91
N LYS A 131 7.93 7.96 0.07
CA LYS A 131 8.85 6.84 -0.15
C LYS A 131 8.34 5.63 0.62
N LEU A 132 8.04 4.57 -0.12
CA LEU A 132 7.61 3.30 0.45
C LEU A 132 8.72 2.29 0.31
N ARG A 133 9.03 1.61 1.41
CA ARG A 133 10.02 0.54 1.47
C ARG A 133 9.32 -0.72 1.98
N HIS A 134 9.32 -1.77 1.18
CA HIS A 134 8.72 -3.05 1.54
C HIS A 134 9.83 -4.10 1.56
N GLU A 135 10.18 -4.57 2.76
CA GLU A 135 11.33 -5.47 2.94
C GLU A 135 10.90 -6.82 3.48
N ALA A 136 11.85 -7.76 3.45
CA ALA A 136 11.68 -9.13 3.89
C ALA A 136 10.76 -9.96 2.97
N ILE A 137 10.76 -9.62 1.69
CA ILE A 137 10.09 -10.42 0.67
C ILE A 137 11.14 -11.32 0.03
N LYS A 138 11.03 -12.63 0.24
CA LYS A 138 12.12 -13.57 -0.01
C LYS A 138 12.35 -13.94 -1.47
N SER A 139 11.32 -13.92 -2.33
CA SER A 139 11.49 -14.30 -3.72
C SER A 139 11.43 -13.10 -4.65
N GLU A 140 12.20 -13.17 -5.75
CA GLU A 140 12.18 -12.14 -6.76
C GLU A 140 10.81 -12.00 -7.41
N ASP A 141 10.15 -13.12 -7.69
CA ASP A 141 8.82 -13.10 -8.30
C ASP A 141 7.82 -12.41 -7.38
N ALA A 142 7.86 -12.70 -6.07
CA ALA A 142 7.00 -12.03 -5.10
C ALA A 142 7.30 -10.53 -5.03
N ARG A 143 8.58 -10.15 -5.07
CA ARG A 143 8.96 -8.74 -5.05
C ARG A 143 8.46 -8.00 -6.29
N ARG A 144 8.55 -8.62 -7.47
CA ARG A 144 8.03 -8.03 -8.71
C ARG A 144 6.52 -7.82 -8.63
N GLY A 145 5.80 -8.81 -8.11
CA GLY A 145 4.35 -8.72 -7.94
C GLY A 145 3.96 -7.62 -6.97
N VAL A 146 4.62 -7.56 -5.83
CA VAL A 146 4.36 -6.54 -4.79
C VAL A 146 4.73 -5.15 -5.30
N GLY A 147 5.90 -5.01 -5.93
CA GLY A 147 6.34 -3.72 -6.48
C GLY A 147 5.41 -3.21 -7.56
N GLY A 148 4.99 -4.08 -8.47
CA GLY A 148 4.03 -3.74 -9.51
C GLY A 148 2.68 -3.33 -8.92
N GLY A 149 2.25 -4.03 -7.87
CA GLY A 149 1.02 -3.69 -7.16
C GLY A 149 1.09 -2.30 -6.52
N TRP A 150 2.20 -1.99 -5.84
CA TRP A 150 2.40 -0.66 -5.26
C TRP A 150 2.44 0.44 -6.33
N ASN A 151 3.08 0.18 -7.47
CA ASN A 151 3.09 1.14 -8.58
C ASN A 151 1.68 1.48 -9.02
N GLY A 152 0.84 0.48 -9.20
CA GLY A 152 -0.56 0.69 -9.58
C GLY A 152 -1.33 1.44 -8.51
N CYS A 153 -1.11 1.11 -7.24
CA CYS A 153 -1.74 1.80 -6.11
C CYS A 153 -1.33 3.28 -6.08
N PHE A 154 -0.06 3.59 -6.27
CA PHE A 154 0.42 4.97 -6.27
C PHE A 154 -0.19 5.79 -7.40
N ARG A 155 -0.39 5.20 -8.58
CA ARG A 155 -1.03 5.89 -9.70
C ARG A 155 -2.48 6.23 -9.37
N ARG A 156 -3.22 5.30 -8.79
CA ARG A 156 -4.60 5.55 -8.39
C ARG A 156 -4.70 6.56 -7.25
N LEU A 157 -3.77 6.46 -6.30
CA LEU A 157 -3.70 7.41 -5.20
C LEU A 157 -3.47 8.83 -5.72
N ASP A 158 -2.60 8.98 -6.70
CA ASP A 158 -2.32 10.29 -7.30
C ASP A 158 -3.59 10.92 -7.89
N GLU A 159 -4.41 10.14 -8.56
CA GLU A 159 -5.68 10.62 -9.11
C GLU A 159 -6.62 11.17 -8.03
N ILE A 160 -6.52 10.63 -6.82
CA ILE A 160 -7.40 11.02 -5.71
C ILE A 160 -6.88 12.25 -4.99
N VAL A 161 -5.59 12.30 -4.67
CA VAL A 161 -5.04 13.35 -3.81
C VAL A 161 -4.51 14.56 -4.57
N SER A 162 -4.21 14.41 -5.84
CA SER A 162 -3.60 15.48 -6.65
C SER A 162 -4.60 16.28 -7.46
N THR A 163 -5.88 16.21 -7.14
CA THR A 163 -6.94 16.95 -7.84
C THR A 163 -7.07 18.40 -7.37
#